data_13c1a85c84e4fc4e5201d5072e23ed0f
#
_entry.id   13c1a85c84e4fc4e5201d5072e23ed0f
#
_cell.length_a   1.000
_cell.length_b   1.000
_cell.length_c   1.000
_cell.angle_alpha   90.00
_cell.angle_beta   90.00
_cell.angle_gamma   90.00
#
_symmetry.space_group_name_H-M   'P 1'
#
loop_
_entity.id
_entity.type
_entity.pdbx_description
1 polymer ?
#
loop_
_entity_poly.entity_id
_entity_poly.type
_entity_poly.pdbx_seq_one_letter_code
_entity_poly.pdbx_strand_id
1 'polypeptide(L)'
;NLEVNNLNFNNHILDQLPAEWSGYDAIICEPIAVNNINKMKIIKRGFRSLLKDPSIFFDVNKQTLLLHFDMHHGYGNIEKAINHLDQKDKNDFFQYLNQSTYYNPHIMFITKSDIMNKWFDNLFSWLSKCEQTFGFENLQGYDTQRLYAYLAERYLSYWFKKYTKYKTWPWITLDKID
;
A
#
# COMPACT_ATOMS: atom_id res chain seq x y z
N ASN A 1 0.80 -13.17 -9.21
CA ASN A 1 2.22 -13.35 -8.92
C ASN A 1 2.76 -14.44 -9.83
N LEU A 2 3.78 -14.13 -10.61
CA LEU A 2 4.54 -15.14 -11.33
C LEU A 2 5.72 -15.54 -10.44
N GLU A 3 5.75 -16.79 -10.00
CA GLU A 3 6.96 -17.36 -9.42
C GLU A 3 7.93 -17.66 -10.57
N VAL A 4 9.09 -17.06 -10.50
CA VAL A 4 10.11 -17.16 -11.56
C VAL A 4 11.33 -17.84 -10.95
N ASN A 5 11.75 -18.92 -11.57
CA ASN A 5 13.01 -19.58 -11.24
C ASN A 5 14.13 -19.06 -12.15
N ASN A 6 15.37 -19.41 -11.84
CA ASN A 6 16.55 -18.96 -12.59
C ASN A 6 16.51 -19.34 -14.09
N LEU A 7 15.78 -20.38 -14.47
CA LEU A 7 15.72 -20.88 -15.85
C LEU A 7 14.83 -20.00 -16.75
N ASN A 8 13.85 -19.29 -16.16
CA ASN A 8 12.91 -18.47 -16.95
C ASN A 8 13.02 -16.97 -16.67
N PHE A 9 13.94 -16.54 -15.79
CA PHE A 9 14.12 -15.12 -15.43
C PHE A 9 14.33 -14.23 -16.64
N ASN A 10 15.19 -14.64 -17.57
CA ASN A 10 15.49 -13.86 -18.77
C ASN A 10 14.25 -13.57 -19.63
N ASN A 11 13.22 -14.43 -19.58
CA ASN A 11 11.97 -14.21 -20.32
C ASN A 11 11.13 -13.06 -19.75
N HIS A 12 11.49 -12.57 -18.56
CA HIS A 12 10.78 -11.48 -17.88
C HIS A 12 11.57 -10.17 -17.84
N ILE A 13 12.79 -10.16 -18.38
CA ILE A 13 13.57 -8.93 -18.57
C ILE A 13 13.00 -8.20 -19.78
N LEU A 14 12.71 -6.92 -19.58
CA LEU A 14 12.23 -6.05 -20.63
C LEU A 14 13.42 -5.36 -21.31
N ASP A 15 13.71 -5.74 -22.53
CA ASP A 15 14.75 -5.08 -23.35
C ASP A 15 14.32 -3.72 -23.86
N GLN A 16 13.00 -3.51 -23.99
CA GLN A 16 12.39 -2.27 -24.46
C GLN A 16 11.13 -1.96 -23.65
N LEU A 17 10.75 -0.68 -23.63
CA LEU A 17 9.49 -0.28 -23.02
C LEU A 17 8.33 -0.91 -23.80
N PRO A 18 7.41 -1.64 -23.16
CA PRO A 18 6.25 -2.21 -23.84
C PRO A 18 5.40 -1.12 -24.51
N ALA A 19 5.01 -1.35 -25.76
CA ALA A 19 4.21 -0.40 -26.53
C ALA A 19 2.88 -0.08 -25.82
N GLU A 20 2.35 -1.02 -25.06
CA GLU A 20 1.10 -0.85 -24.29
C GLU A 20 1.23 0.08 -23.06
N TRP A 21 2.44 0.54 -22.72
CA TRP A 21 2.66 1.60 -21.72
C TRP A 21 2.47 3.00 -22.32
N SER A 22 2.43 3.10 -23.65
CA SER A 22 2.22 4.36 -24.32
C SER A 22 0.90 5.02 -23.89
N GLY A 23 0.95 6.31 -23.62
CA GLY A 23 -0.22 7.08 -23.21
C GLY A 23 -0.59 6.96 -21.73
N TYR A 24 0.21 6.27 -20.92
CA TYR A 24 0.11 6.27 -19.46
C TYR A 24 1.17 7.19 -18.83
N ASP A 25 0.83 7.73 -17.68
CA ASP A 25 1.72 8.62 -16.90
C ASP A 25 2.61 7.82 -15.98
N ALA A 26 2.10 6.68 -15.49
CA ALA A 26 2.80 5.82 -14.58
C ALA A 26 2.46 4.34 -14.77
N ILE A 27 3.43 3.49 -14.50
CA ILE A 27 3.28 2.05 -14.38
C ILE A 27 3.55 1.67 -12.93
N ILE A 28 2.63 0.99 -12.29
CA ILE A 28 2.73 0.54 -10.90
C ILE A 28 2.52 -0.98 -10.81
N CYS A 29 2.88 -1.59 -9.69
CA CYS A 29 2.67 -3.02 -9.49
C CYS A 29 1.19 -3.42 -9.61
N GLU A 30 0.91 -4.63 -10.08
CA GLU A 30 -0.42 -5.22 -9.96
C GLU A 30 -0.87 -5.30 -8.50
N PRO A 31 -2.17 -5.05 -8.22
CA PRO A 31 -2.68 -5.05 -6.86
C PRO A 31 -2.75 -6.45 -6.26
N ILE A 32 -2.61 -6.51 -4.95
CA ILE A 32 -2.89 -7.70 -4.14
C ILE A 32 -4.13 -7.47 -3.27
N ALA A 33 -4.91 -8.53 -3.07
CA ALA A 33 -6.08 -8.50 -2.19
C ALA A 33 -5.65 -8.66 -0.72
N VAL A 34 -6.35 -7.96 0.17
CA VAL A 34 -6.15 -8.05 1.63
C VAL A 34 -7.34 -8.68 2.36
N ASN A 35 -8.43 -8.91 1.67
CA ASN A 35 -9.63 -9.54 2.20
C ASN A 35 -9.49 -11.08 2.26
N ASN A 36 -10.57 -11.76 2.66
CA ASN A 36 -10.58 -13.20 2.91
C ASN A 36 -9.58 -13.62 4.01
N ILE A 37 -9.52 -12.80 5.06
CA ILE A 37 -8.61 -12.99 6.19
C ILE A 37 -9.10 -14.18 7.03
N ASN A 38 -8.16 -15.03 7.46
CA ASN A 38 -8.47 -16.11 8.40
C ASN A 38 -9.13 -15.55 9.67
N LYS A 39 -10.28 -16.14 10.05
CA LYS A 39 -11.10 -15.70 11.18
C LYS A 39 -10.31 -15.62 12.50
N MET A 40 -9.44 -16.58 12.76
CA MET A 40 -8.59 -16.56 13.96
C MET A 40 -7.60 -15.40 13.96
N LYS A 41 -7.14 -14.98 12.77
CA LYS A 41 -6.27 -13.82 12.62
C LYS A 41 -7.01 -12.52 12.91
N ILE A 42 -8.28 -12.41 12.49
CA ILE A 42 -9.15 -11.28 12.82
C ILE A 42 -9.35 -11.18 14.34
N ILE A 43 -9.66 -12.29 15.01
CA ILE A 43 -9.83 -12.32 16.46
C ILE A 43 -8.53 -11.89 17.18
N LYS A 44 -7.38 -12.42 16.77
CA LYS A 44 -6.10 -12.16 17.46
C LYS A 44 -5.56 -10.75 17.22
N ARG A 45 -5.66 -10.23 16.00
CA ARG A 45 -5.02 -8.97 15.59
C ARG A 45 -6.02 -7.84 15.31
N GLY A 46 -7.25 -8.16 14.91
CA GLY A 46 -8.31 -7.22 14.55
C GLY A 46 -9.40 -7.05 15.62
N PHE A 47 -9.16 -7.51 16.85
CA PHE A 47 -10.19 -7.52 17.90
C PHE A 47 -10.84 -6.16 18.16
N ARG A 48 -10.06 -5.08 18.17
CA ARG A 48 -10.59 -3.72 18.36
C ARG A 48 -11.51 -3.29 17.22
N SER A 49 -11.14 -3.60 15.98
CA SER A 49 -11.97 -3.34 14.80
C SER A 49 -13.23 -4.21 14.79
N LEU A 50 -13.10 -5.47 15.21
CA LEU A 50 -14.22 -6.42 15.33
C LEU A 50 -15.24 -5.97 16.38
N LEU A 51 -14.82 -5.39 17.51
CA LEU A 51 -15.72 -4.81 18.50
C LEU A 51 -16.50 -3.61 17.96
N LYS A 52 -15.90 -2.81 17.08
CA LYS A 52 -16.57 -1.67 16.45
C LYS A 52 -17.56 -2.10 15.35
N ASP A 53 -17.18 -3.08 14.55
CA ASP A 53 -18.00 -3.61 13.47
C ASP A 53 -17.90 -5.16 13.42
N PRO A 54 -18.81 -5.87 14.09
CA PRO A 54 -18.82 -7.34 14.07
C PRO A 54 -19.05 -7.95 12.68
N SER A 55 -19.58 -7.18 11.73
CA SER A 55 -19.83 -7.67 10.37
C SER A 55 -18.55 -8.01 9.61
N ILE A 56 -17.40 -7.46 10.02
CA ILE A 56 -16.06 -7.80 9.48
C ILE A 56 -15.79 -9.32 9.51
N PHE A 57 -16.39 -10.02 10.48
CA PHE A 57 -16.18 -11.45 10.64
C PHE A 57 -16.95 -12.30 9.60
N PHE A 58 -18.01 -11.75 9.03
CA PHE A 58 -18.93 -12.46 8.13
C PHE A 58 -18.88 -11.92 6.71
N ASP A 59 -18.55 -10.65 6.52
CA ASP A 59 -18.53 -9.98 5.22
C ASP A 59 -17.08 -9.65 4.80
N VAL A 60 -16.61 -10.35 3.77
CA VAL A 60 -15.28 -10.17 3.22
C VAL A 60 -15.07 -8.78 2.60
N ASN A 61 -16.13 -8.08 2.19
CA ASN A 61 -16.04 -6.73 1.66
C ASN A 61 -15.78 -5.70 2.77
N LYS A 62 -16.01 -6.05 4.03
CA LYS A 62 -15.66 -5.24 5.20
C LYS A 62 -14.20 -5.41 5.63
N GLN A 63 -13.50 -6.37 5.05
CA GLN A 63 -12.08 -6.62 5.31
C GLN A 63 -11.23 -5.71 4.42
N THR A 64 -11.26 -4.43 4.73
CA THR A 64 -10.68 -3.33 3.95
C THR A 64 -9.21 -3.10 4.23
N LEU A 65 -8.60 -2.17 3.48
CA LEU A 65 -7.22 -1.73 3.71
C LEU A 65 -7.03 -1.12 5.11
N LEU A 66 -8.04 -0.42 5.64
CA LEU A 66 -7.99 0.13 6.99
C LEU A 66 -7.85 -0.99 8.02
N LEU A 67 -8.73 -2.01 7.94
CA LEU A 67 -8.65 -3.17 8.83
C LEU A 67 -7.29 -3.88 8.70
N HIS A 68 -6.83 -4.10 7.47
CA HIS A 68 -5.55 -4.76 7.22
C HIS A 68 -4.39 -3.99 7.85
N PHE A 69 -4.38 -2.66 7.73
CA PHE A 69 -3.35 -1.83 8.33
C PHE A 69 -3.39 -1.90 9.87
N ASP A 70 -4.56 -1.76 10.45
CA ASP A 70 -4.76 -1.84 11.90
C ASP A 70 -4.29 -3.16 12.51
N MET A 71 -4.54 -4.26 11.81
CA MET A 71 -4.14 -5.61 12.24
C MET A 71 -2.63 -5.84 12.19
N HIS A 72 -1.92 -5.15 11.32
CA HIS A 72 -0.50 -5.42 11.05
C HIS A 72 0.43 -4.31 11.53
N HIS A 73 0.00 -3.04 11.49
CA HIS A 73 0.90 -1.90 11.69
C HIS A 73 0.46 -0.98 12.84
N GLY A 74 -0.44 -1.47 13.68
CA GLY A 74 -0.92 -0.79 14.88
C GLY A 74 -2.25 -0.07 14.65
N TYR A 75 -3.19 -0.41 15.52
CA TYR A 75 -4.55 0.10 15.50
C TYR A 75 -4.60 1.63 15.59
N GLY A 76 -5.28 2.26 14.64
CA GLY A 76 -5.45 3.71 14.56
C GLY A 76 -4.21 4.50 14.09
N ASN A 77 -3.09 3.83 13.77
CA ASN A 77 -1.89 4.54 13.35
C ASN A 77 -2.08 5.21 11.99
N ILE A 78 -2.74 4.55 11.03
CA ILE A 78 -2.99 5.16 9.73
C ILE A 78 -3.98 6.33 9.83
N GLU A 79 -4.98 6.27 10.69
CA GLU A 79 -5.90 7.39 10.94
C GLU A 79 -5.17 8.61 11.52
N LYS A 80 -4.25 8.39 12.46
CA LYS A 80 -3.38 9.46 12.99
C LYS A 80 -2.51 10.06 11.89
N ALA A 81 -1.91 9.21 11.04
CA ALA A 81 -1.09 9.66 9.91
C ALA A 81 -1.89 10.49 8.90
N ILE A 82 -3.11 10.08 8.56
CA ILE A 82 -4.01 10.81 7.67
C ILE A 82 -4.30 12.23 8.17
N ASN A 83 -4.32 12.44 9.47
CA ASN A 83 -4.53 13.78 10.02
C ASN A 83 -3.45 14.80 9.64
N HIS A 84 -2.30 14.34 9.20
CA HIS A 84 -1.18 15.16 8.71
C HIS A 84 -1.19 15.39 7.20
N LEU A 85 -2.10 14.74 6.46
CA LEU A 85 -2.30 15.03 5.04
C LEU A 85 -2.96 16.40 4.82
N ASP A 86 -2.72 16.95 3.65
CA ASP A 86 -3.42 18.13 3.18
C ASP A 86 -4.92 17.82 3.05
N GLN A 87 -5.76 18.84 3.30
CA GLN A 87 -7.23 18.67 3.33
C GLN A 87 -7.80 18.06 2.04
N LYS A 88 -7.18 18.34 0.89
CA LYS A 88 -7.57 17.80 -0.42
C LYS A 88 -7.43 16.27 -0.54
N ASP A 89 -6.55 15.67 0.27
CA ASP A 89 -6.25 14.23 0.21
C ASP A 89 -6.77 13.47 1.44
N LYS A 90 -6.96 14.17 2.55
CA LYS A 90 -7.32 13.55 3.83
C LYS A 90 -8.60 12.71 3.74
N ASN A 91 -9.69 13.30 3.27
CA ASN A 91 -10.99 12.62 3.21
C ASN A 91 -11.00 11.53 2.14
N ASP A 92 -10.43 11.81 0.96
CA ASP A 92 -10.42 10.87 -0.15
C ASP A 92 -9.55 9.65 0.16
N PHE A 93 -8.40 9.84 0.82
CA PHE A 93 -7.54 8.73 1.21
C PHE A 93 -8.18 7.89 2.31
N PHE A 94 -8.82 8.52 3.30
CA PHE A 94 -9.58 7.79 4.32
C PHE A 94 -10.71 6.95 3.70
N GLN A 95 -11.48 7.52 2.77
CA GLN A 95 -12.51 6.78 2.05
C GLN A 95 -11.92 5.61 1.24
N TYR A 96 -10.81 5.86 0.53
CA TYR A 96 -10.11 4.81 -0.20
C TYR A 96 -9.73 3.63 0.69
N LEU A 97 -9.18 3.88 1.88
CA LEU A 97 -8.80 2.83 2.82
C LEU A 97 -10.00 2.05 3.37
N ASN A 98 -11.14 2.71 3.55
CA ASN A 98 -12.37 2.09 4.04
C ASN A 98 -13.17 1.31 2.99
N GLN A 99 -12.93 1.57 1.71
CA GLN A 99 -13.70 0.96 0.62
C GLN A 99 -12.90 -0.08 -0.16
N SER A 100 -11.57 0.07 -0.22
CA SER A 100 -10.73 -0.84 -1.00
C SER A 100 -10.34 -2.07 -0.19
N THR A 101 -10.36 -3.22 -0.87
CA THR A 101 -9.90 -4.52 -0.35
C THR A 101 -8.62 -4.98 -1.03
N TYR A 102 -7.96 -4.10 -1.79
CA TYR A 102 -6.70 -4.38 -2.49
C TYR A 102 -5.85 -3.11 -2.61
N TYR A 103 -4.54 -3.28 -2.71
CA TYR A 103 -3.57 -2.21 -2.93
C TYR A 103 -2.42 -2.72 -3.80
N ASN A 104 -1.66 -1.80 -4.40
CA ASN A 104 -0.47 -2.10 -5.18
C ASN A 104 0.71 -2.25 -4.21
N PRO A 105 1.29 -3.47 -4.06
CA PRO A 105 2.36 -3.72 -3.10
C PRO A 105 3.66 -3.09 -3.57
N HIS A 106 4.55 -2.91 -2.62
CA HIS A 106 5.87 -2.33 -2.84
C HIS A 106 5.81 -0.86 -3.32
N ILE A 107 6.90 -0.15 -3.12
CA ILE A 107 7.03 1.22 -3.62
C ILE A 107 7.81 1.17 -4.94
N MET A 108 7.26 0.41 -5.91
CA MET A 108 7.84 0.25 -7.24
C MET A 108 6.93 0.87 -8.29
N PHE A 109 7.49 1.80 -9.04
CA PHE A 109 6.79 2.46 -10.14
C PHE A 109 7.79 2.93 -11.21
N ILE A 110 7.29 3.10 -12.42
CA ILE A 110 7.98 3.74 -13.52
C ILE A 110 7.12 4.91 -13.95
N THR A 111 7.68 6.11 -13.99
CA THR A 111 6.94 7.32 -14.34
C THR A 111 7.86 8.40 -14.90
N LYS A 112 7.28 9.49 -15.39
CA LYS A 112 8.02 10.68 -15.84
C LYS A 112 8.61 11.43 -14.64
N SER A 113 9.73 12.11 -14.84
CA SER A 113 10.47 12.81 -13.77
C SER A 113 9.63 13.87 -13.06
N ASP A 114 8.79 14.60 -13.77
CA ASP A 114 7.93 15.62 -13.18
C ASP A 114 6.84 15.03 -12.27
N ILE A 115 6.33 13.85 -12.60
CA ILE A 115 5.37 13.11 -11.77
C ILE A 115 6.08 12.51 -10.56
N MET A 116 7.28 11.94 -10.76
CA MET A 116 8.10 11.41 -9.68
C MET A 116 8.41 12.48 -8.63
N ASN A 117 8.82 13.68 -9.07
CA ASN A 117 9.10 14.79 -8.17
C ASN A 117 7.85 15.17 -7.34
N LYS A 118 6.68 15.31 -8.00
CA LYS A 118 5.42 15.59 -7.30
C LYS A 118 5.05 14.51 -6.29
N TRP A 119 5.27 13.24 -6.65
CA TRP A 119 5.05 12.12 -5.73
C TRP A 119 5.96 12.23 -4.50
N PHE A 120 7.25 12.41 -4.69
CA PHE A 120 8.20 12.51 -3.57
C PHE A 120 7.94 13.74 -2.70
N ASP A 121 7.65 14.90 -3.29
CA ASP A 121 7.30 16.11 -2.54
C ASP A 121 6.09 15.88 -1.64
N ASN A 122 5.03 15.25 -2.16
CA ASN A 122 3.84 14.93 -1.38
C ASN A 122 4.13 13.88 -0.30
N LEU A 123 4.81 12.80 -0.67
CA LEU A 123 5.10 11.69 0.24
C LEU A 123 5.99 12.15 1.41
N PHE A 124 7.13 12.76 1.11
CA PHE A 124 8.11 13.12 2.17
C PHE A 124 7.61 14.27 3.03
N SER A 125 6.88 15.23 2.46
CA SER A 125 6.21 16.26 3.26
C SER A 125 5.24 15.65 4.27
N TRP A 126 4.47 14.65 3.87
CA TRP A 126 3.55 13.95 4.76
C TRP A 126 4.29 13.09 5.79
N LEU A 127 5.25 12.27 5.37
CA LEU A 127 5.98 11.38 6.29
C LEU A 127 6.78 12.16 7.34
N SER A 128 7.35 13.31 6.98
CA SER A 128 8.03 14.19 7.93
C SER A 128 7.09 14.70 9.04
N LYS A 129 5.85 15.02 8.69
CA LYS A 129 4.81 15.38 9.69
C LYS A 129 4.42 14.17 10.55
N CYS A 130 4.35 12.97 9.95
CA CYS A 130 4.09 11.73 10.69
C CYS A 130 5.20 11.42 11.69
N GLU A 131 6.46 11.70 11.34
CA GLU A 131 7.61 11.49 12.22
C GLU A 131 7.50 12.30 13.51
N GLN A 132 6.94 13.52 13.45
CA GLN A 132 6.69 14.34 14.64
C GLN A 132 5.68 13.69 15.61
N THR A 133 4.81 12.83 15.09
CA THR A 133 3.77 12.13 15.89
C THR A 133 4.24 10.79 16.41
N PHE A 134 4.93 10.01 15.58
CA PHE A 134 5.28 8.62 15.92
C PHE A 134 6.72 8.49 16.40
N GLY A 135 7.65 9.36 15.93
CA GLY A 135 9.09 9.20 16.15
C GLY A 135 9.62 7.90 15.55
N PHE A 136 10.83 7.50 15.92
CA PHE A 136 11.42 6.21 15.58
C PHE A 136 11.65 5.34 16.82
N GLU A 137 12.00 5.95 17.94
CA GLU A 137 12.39 5.23 19.16
C GLU A 137 11.26 4.45 19.81
N ASN A 138 10.02 4.90 19.62
CA ASN A 138 8.83 4.26 20.19
C ASN A 138 8.26 3.13 19.31
N LEU A 139 8.80 2.95 18.11
CA LEU A 139 8.36 1.92 17.17
C LEU A 139 9.07 0.61 17.47
N GLN A 140 8.39 -0.31 18.16
CA GLN A 140 8.95 -1.61 18.55
C GLN A 140 8.30 -2.77 17.78
N GLY A 141 9.13 -3.77 17.42
CA GLY A 141 8.69 -4.93 16.66
C GLY A 141 8.66 -4.69 15.15
N TYR A 142 8.86 -5.76 14.38
CA TYR A 142 9.06 -5.73 12.94
C TYR A 142 7.98 -4.94 12.18
N ASP A 143 6.71 -5.22 12.50
CA ASP A 143 5.57 -4.62 11.80
C ASP A 143 5.42 -3.12 12.08
N THR A 144 5.86 -2.65 13.25
CA THR A 144 5.72 -1.26 13.66
C THR A 144 6.98 -0.44 13.35
N GLN A 145 8.17 -1.01 13.44
CA GLN A 145 9.42 -0.33 13.07
C GLN A 145 9.43 0.14 11.60
N ARG A 146 8.70 -0.56 10.73
CA ARG A 146 8.56 -0.22 9.30
C ARG A 146 7.31 0.62 8.99
N LEU A 147 6.71 1.27 10.00
CA LEU A 147 5.45 2.02 9.88
C LEU A 147 5.46 2.98 8.69
N TYR A 148 6.52 3.78 8.52
CA TYR A 148 6.62 4.77 7.43
C TYR A 148 6.63 4.12 6.04
N ALA A 149 7.29 2.97 5.90
CA ALA A 149 7.29 2.22 4.64
C ALA A 149 5.87 1.72 4.30
N TYR A 150 5.14 1.22 5.29
CA TYR A 150 3.76 0.75 5.08
C TYR A 150 2.77 1.89 4.85
N LEU A 151 2.97 3.05 5.47
CA LEU A 151 2.21 4.27 5.17
C LEU A 151 2.43 4.69 3.72
N ALA A 152 3.69 4.77 3.28
CA ALA A 152 4.05 5.13 1.91
C ALA A 152 3.45 4.15 0.89
N GLU A 153 3.48 2.85 1.16
CA GLU A 153 2.93 1.81 0.29
C GLU A 153 1.40 1.95 0.12
N ARG A 154 0.65 2.26 1.18
CA ARG A 154 -0.79 2.50 1.08
C ARG A 154 -1.11 3.81 0.35
N TYR A 155 -0.31 4.83 0.61
CA TYR A 155 -0.48 6.14 -0.03
C TYR A 155 -0.16 6.10 -1.51
N LEU A 156 0.83 5.29 -1.94
CA LEU A 156 1.18 5.11 -3.35
C LEU A 156 -0.03 4.72 -4.19
N SER A 157 -0.74 3.67 -3.78
CA SER A 157 -1.91 3.17 -4.52
C SER A 157 -2.99 4.23 -4.69
N TYR A 158 -3.26 5.00 -3.65
CA TYR A 158 -4.22 6.10 -3.69
C TYR A 158 -3.74 7.23 -4.57
N TRP A 159 -2.50 7.70 -4.37
CA TRP A 159 -1.96 8.88 -5.04
C TRP A 159 -1.88 8.69 -6.56
N PHE A 160 -1.32 7.57 -7.01
CA PHE A 160 -1.24 7.30 -8.46
C PHE A 160 -2.62 7.17 -9.08
N LYS A 161 -3.59 6.55 -8.40
CA LYS A 161 -4.98 6.48 -8.87
C LYS A 161 -5.64 7.84 -9.01
N LYS A 162 -5.37 8.75 -8.10
CA LYS A 162 -5.99 10.08 -8.08
C LYS A 162 -5.35 11.05 -9.07
N TYR A 163 -4.03 11.01 -9.22
CA TYR A 163 -3.27 12.08 -9.85
C TYR A 163 -2.67 11.72 -11.20
N THR A 164 -2.79 10.46 -11.65
CA THR A 164 -2.18 10.00 -12.90
C THR A 164 -3.09 9.09 -13.70
N LYS A 165 -2.84 9.02 -15.00
CA LYS A 165 -3.33 7.94 -15.83
C LYS A 165 -2.35 6.78 -15.72
N TYR A 166 -2.60 5.88 -14.77
CA TYR A 166 -1.71 4.75 -14.49
C TYR A 166 -2.13 3.48 -15.21
N LYS A 167 -1.17 2.55 -15.37
CA LYS A 167 -1.38 1.15 -15.75
C LYS A 167 -0.72 0.26 -14.71
N THR A 168 -1.29 -0.89 -14.43
CA THR A 168 -0.65 -1.90 -13.59
C THR A 168 0.17 -2.86 -14.45
N TRP A 169 1.26 -3.36 -13.86
CA TRP A 169 2.14 -4.33 -14.49
C TRP A 169 2.50 -5.45 -13.51
N PRO A 170 2.60 -6.71 -13.99
CA PRO A 170 3.03 -7.82 -13.15
C PRO A 170 4.35 -7.55 -12.46
N TRP A 171 4.45 -7.93 -11.21
CA TRP A 171 5.69 -7.92 -10.45
C TRP A 171 6.11 -9.36 -10.13
N ILE A 172 7.40 -9.60 -9.99
CA ILE A 172 7.99 -10.92 -9.90
C ILE A 172 8.72 -11.03 -8.58
N THR A 173 8.47 -12.13 -7.86
CA THR A 173 9.29 -12.52 -6.72
C THR A 173 10.30 -13.56 -7.21
N LEU A 174 11.56 -13.28 -6.98
CA LEU A 174 12.62 -14.29 -7.17
C LEU A 174 12.72 -15.10 -5.90
N ASP A 175 12.63 -16.43 -6.03
CA ASP A 175 12.98 -17.33 -4.95
C ASP A 175 14.46 -17.17 -4.60
N LYS A 176 14.80 -17.41 -3.33
CA LYS A 176 16.21 -17.42 -2.92
C LYS A 176 16.95 -18.41 -3.81
N ILE A 177 18.01 -17.93 -4.42
CA ILE A 177 19.01 -18.78 -5.07
C ILE A 177 19.78 -19.45 -3.92
N ASP A 178 19.50 -20.74 -3.68
CA ASP A 178 20.31 -21.56 -2.79
C ASP A 178 21.69 -21.82 -3.41
#